data_3611a6051ab2a931b444844ec6a8dd82
#
_entry.id   3611a6051ab2a931b444844ec6a8dd82
#
_cell.length_a   1.000
_cell.length_b   1.000
_cell.length_c   1.000
_cell.angle_alpha   90.00
_cell.angle_beta   90.00
_cell.angle_gamma   90.00
#
_symmetry.space_group_name_H-M   'P 1'
#
loop_
_entity.id
_entity.type
_entity.pdbx_description
1 polymer ?
#
loop_
_entity_poly.entity_id
_entity_poly.type
_entity_poly.pdbx_seq_one_letter_code
_entity_poly.pdbx_strand_id
1 'polypeptide(L)'
;DITAIAMLTKAIVLKEDYTEAYQLRAEVLWKMKQAKDAAEDIQKLLSLNPDDEQALLLKGEILAATNEPEQAQECFNQVLSLNPFNEKAYILSGELYLANKDFDKALAIYDEAIEINPNFAKAYHERGRIKLLKGDKDGSVEDMKKAIELAPENEMNISGQYNNYENMTKNVPF
;
A
#
# COMPACT_ATOMS: atom_id res chain seq x y z
N ASP A 1 -2.35 2.45 23.76
CA ASP A 1 -2.05 1.24 23.07
C ASP A 1 -1.19 0.21 23.79
N ILE A 2 -0.42 0.59 24.82
CA ILE A 2 0.24 -0.38 25.71
C ILE A 2 -0.81 -1.30 26.38
N THR A 3 -1.96 -0.77 26.74
CA THR A 3 -3.08 -1.56 27.27
C THR A 3 -3.59 -2.60 26.27
N ALA A 4 -3.71 -2.22 25.00
CA ALA A 4 -4.12 -3.14 23.93
C ALA A 4 -3.09 -4.27 23.76
N ILE A 5 -1.80 -3.99 23.78
CA ILE A 5 -0.74 -4.99 23.72
C ILE A 5 -0.83 -5.95 24.89
N ALA A 6 -1.02 -5.46 26.11
CA ALA A 6 -1.15 -6.29 27.30
C ALA A 6 -2.36 -7.24 27.22
N MET A 7 -3.50 -6.75 26.75
CA MET A 7 -4.72 -7.55 26.58
C MET A 7 -4.53 -8.62 25.49
N LEU A 8 -3.94 -8.26 24.36
CA LEU A 8 -3.69 -9.20 23.26
C LEU A 8 -2.64 -10.25 23.65
N THR A 9 -1.61 -9.87 24.41
CA THR A 9 -0.62 -10.79 24.96
C THR A 9 -1.28 -11.82 25.88
N LYS A 10 -2.20 -11.38 26.74
CA LYS A 10 -2.97 -12.28 27.58
C LYS A 10 -3.84 -13.24 26.76
N ALA A 11 -4.48 -12.74 25.70
CA ALA A 11 -5.28 -13.57 24.78
C ALA A 11 -4.43 -14.65 24.10
N ILE A 12 -3.23 -14.31 23.65
CA ILE A 12 -2.29 -15.25 23.03
C ILE A 12 -1.79 -16.31 24.03
N VAL A 13 -1.53 -15.92 25.27
CA VAL A 13 -1.17 -16.90 26.33
C VAL A 13 -2.28 -17.89 26.59
N LEU A 14 -3.53 -17.46 26.50
CA LEU A 14 -4.70 -18.34 26.70
C LEU A 14 -4.99 -19.22 25.48
N LYS A 15 -4.63 -18.76 24.28
CA LYS A 15 -4.82 -19.47 23.03
C LYS A 15 -3.64 -19.18 22.09
N GLU A 16 -2.67 -20.10 22.04
CA GLU A 16 -1.40 -19.93 21.32
C GLU A 16 -1.54 -19.88 19.79
N ASP A 17 -2.65 -20.34 19.25
CA ASP A 17 -2.98 -20.31 17.81
C ASP A 17 -3.98 -19.21 17.43
N TYR A 18 -4.13 -18.19 18.27
CA TYR A 18 -5.08 -17.10 18.05
C TYR A 18 -4.55 -16.09 17.00
N THR A 19 -4.76 -16.40 15.75
CA THR A 19 -4.24 -15.63 14.60
C THR A 19 -4.68 -14.18 14.61
N GLU A 20 -5.95 -13.90 14.95
CA GLU A 20 -6.48 -12.53 15.03
C GLU A 20 -5.78 -11.70 16.11
N ALA A 21 -5.42 -12.31 17.24
CA ALA A 21 -4.69 -11.62 18.29
C ALA A 21 -3.26 -11.26 17.88
N TYR A 22 -2.57 -12.15 17.15
CA TYR A 22 -1.26 -11.85 16.56
C TYR A 22 -1.35 -10.71 15.53
N GLN A 23 -2.36 -10.75 14.65
CA GLN A 23 -2.58 -9.69 13.66
C GLN A 23 -2.78 -8.32 14.33
N LEU A 24 -3.71 -8.24 15.26
CA LEU A 24 -4.02 -6.99 15.97
C LEU A 24 -2.82 -6.48 16.78
N ARG A 25 -2.09 -7.37 17.45
CA ARG A 25 -0.89 -6.96 18.20
C ARG A 25 0.20 -6.45 17.28
N ALA A 26 0.43 -7.12 16.16
CA ALA A 26 1.39 -6.66 15.15
C ALA A 26 1.02 -5.27 14.60
N GLU A 27 -0.24 -5.02 14.30
CA GLU A 27 -0.72 -3.72 13.83
C GLU A 27 -0.49 -2.61 14.87
N VAL A 28 -0.78 -2.88 16.15
CA VAL A 28 -0.53 -1.91 17.23
C VAL A 28 0.96 -1.67 17.40
N LEU A 29 1.79 -2.71 17.42
CA LEU A 29 3.25 -2.62 17.51
C LEU A 29 3.83 -1.83 16.33
N TRP A 30 3.32 -2.06 15.12
CA TRP A 30 3.74 -1.33 13.93
C TRP A 30 3.41 0.18 14.03
N LYS A 31 2.20 0.53 14.47
CA LYS A 31 1.83 1.94 14.75
C LYS A 31 2.71 2.59 15.80
N MET A 32 3.19 1.83 16.77
CA MET A 32 4.12 2.28 17.80
C MET A 32 5.59 2.31 17.33
N LYS A 33 5.86 2.05 16.04
CA LYS A 33 7.21 2.00 15.47
C LYS A 33 8.10 0.87 16.02
N GLN A 34 7.49 -0.16 16.56
CA GLN A 34 8.17 -1.36 17.05
C GLN A 34 8.19 -2.44 15.94
N ALA A 35 8.94 -2.16 14.87
CA ALA A 35 8.97 -2.97 13.66
C ALA A 35 9.40 -4.43 13.92
N LYS A 36 10.40 -4.63 14.78
CA LYS A 36 10.91 -5.96 15.10
C LYS A 36 9.85 -6.84 15.77
N ASP A 37 9.20 -6.30 16.80
CA ASP A 37 8.19 -7.04 17.54
C ASP A 37 6.95 -7.31 16.66
N ALA A 38 6.57 -6.35 15.82
CA ALA A 38 5.52 -6.53 14.83
C ALA A 38 5.86 -7.65 13.83
N ALA A 39 7.10 -7.69 13.35
CA ALA A 39 7.56 -8.72 12.42
C ALA A 39 7.55 -10.13 13.07
N GLU A 40 7.90 -10.25 14.35
CA GLU A 40 7.85 -11.52 15.08
C GLU A 40 6.41 -12.05 15.17
N ASP A 41 5.44 -11.19 15.46
CA ASP A 41 4.02 -11.58 15.50
C ASP A 41 3.51 -12.01 14.13
N ILE A 42 3.88 -11.28 13.06
CA ILE A 42 3.52 -11.64 11.70
C ILE A 42 4.17 -12.95 11.27
N GLN A 43 5.41 -13.20 11.65
CA GLN A 43 6.07 -14.47 11.38
C GLN A 43 5.34 -15.65 12.05
N LYS A 44 4.92 -15.48 13.29
CA LYS A 44 4.13 -16.48 14.00
C LYS A 44 2.78 -16.72 13.32
N LEU A 45 2.07 -15.65 12.94
CA LEU A 45 0.80 -15.75 12.23
C LEU A 45 0.96 -16.49 10.91
N LEU A 46 1.96 -16.14 10.09
CA LEU A 46 2.21 -16.78 8.80
C LEU A 46 2.69 -18.22 8.93
N SER A 47 3.27 -18.61 10.08
CA SER A 47 3.53 -20.03 10.37
C SER A 47 2.25 -20.85 10.59
N LEU A 48 1.20 -20.21 11.08
CA LEU A 48 -0.11 -20.80 11.30
C LEU A 48 -1.01 -20.72 10.06
N ASN A 49 -0.94 -19.62 9.33
CA ASN A 49 -1.71 -19.36 8.11
C ASN A 49 -0.81 -18.66 7.07
N PRO A 50 -0.10 -19.42 6.20
CA PRO A 50 0.84 -18.87 5.22
C PRO A 50 0.21 -17.95 4.17
N ASP A 51 -1.07 -18.10 3.91
CA ASP A 51 -1.81 -17.38 2.86
C ASP A 51 -2.69 -16.24 3.42
N ASP A 52 -2.42 -15.79 4.64
CA ASP A 52 -3.13 -14.66 5.24
C ASP A 52 -2.74 -13.36 4.54
N GLU A 53 -3.68 -12.79 3.77
CA GLU A 53 -3.46 -11.58 2.97
C GLU A 53 -3.07 -10.37 3.83
N GLN A 54 -3.74 -10.16 4.97
CA GLN A 54 -3.45 -9.02 5.85
C GLN A 54 -2.06 -9.13 6.49
N ALA A 55 -1.68 -10.34 6.89
CA ALA A 55 -0.35 -10.59 7.43
C ALA A 55 0.74 -10.38 6.38
N LEU A 56 0.55 -10.85 5.16
CA LEU A 56 1.47 -10.64 4.04
C LEU A 56 1.60 -9.16 3.68
N LEU A 57 0.50 -8.41 3.67
CA LEU A 57 0.53 -6.96 3.44
C LEU A 57 1.33 -6.24 4.51
N LEU A 58 1.08 -6.53 5.78
CA LEU A 58 1.83 -5.90 6.88
C LEU A 58 3.30 -6.29 6.87
N LYS A 59 3.63 -7.56 6.56
CA LYS A 59 5.01 -8.00 6.34
C LYS A 59 5.69 -7.17 5.26
N GLY A 60 5.02 -6.97 4.12
CA GLY A 60 5.54 -6.15 3.04
C GLY A 60 5.75 -4.70 3.44
N GLU A 61 4.82 -4.09 4.18
CA GLU A 61 4.96 -2.72 4.70
C GLU A 61 6.18 -2.59 5.64
N ILE A 62 6.37 -3.55 6.54
CA ILE A 62 7.51 -3.56 7.45
C ILE A 62 8.83 -3.70 6.67
N LEU A 63 8.89 -4.63 5.71
CA LEU A 63 10.07 -4.84 4.88
C LEU A 63 10.42 -3.61 4.04
N ALA A 64 9.42 -2.94 3.45
CA ALA A 64 9.63 -1.69 2.72
C ALA A 64 10.22 -0.59 3.63
N ALA A 65 9.73 -0.48 4.85
CA ALA A 65 10.21 0.52 5.81
C ALA A 65 11.58 0.18 6.41
N THR A 66 11.98 -1.09 6.39
CA THR A 66 13.31 -1.56 6.87
C THR A 66 14.33 -1.70 5.74
N ASN A 67 14.05 -1.09 4.58
CA ASN A 67 14.94 -1.05 3.43
C ASN A 67 15.19 -2.42 2.77
N GLU A 68 14.14 -3.23 2.70
CA GLU A 68 14.14 -4.54 2.02
C GLU A 68 13.08 -4.57 0.90
N PRO A 69 13.23 -3.71 -0.13
CA PRO A 69 12.17 -3.48 -1.12
C PRO A 69 11.87 -4.70 -1.99
N GLU A 70 12.85 -5.52 -2.31
CA GLU A 70 12.65 -6.72 -3.13
C GLU A 70 11.76 -7.74 -2.39
N GLN A 71 12.05 -7.99 -1.12
CA GLN A 71 11.24 -8.89 -0.29
C GLN A 71 9.84 -8.33 -0.04
N ALA A 72 9.72 -7.01 0.13
CA ALA A 72 8.43 -6.35 0.25
C ALA A 72 7.58 -6.56 -1.01
N GLN A 73 8.18 -6.42 -2.20
CA GLN A 73 7.49 -6.64 -3.47
C GLN A 73 7.04 -8.09 -3.62
N GLU A 74 7.85 -9.05 -3.20
CA GLU A 74 7.45 -10.47 -3.19
C GLU A 74 6.20 -10.71 -2.34
N CYS A 75 6.09 -10.06 -1.17
CA CYS A 75 4.89 -10.14 -0.34
C CYS A 75 3.65 -9.60 -1.07
N PHE A 76 3.76 -8.46 -1.72
CA PHE A 76 2.64 -7.86 -2.46
C PHE A 76 2.25 -8.70 -3.68
N ASN A 77 3.22 -9.26 -4.39
CA ASN A 77 2.98 -10.17 -5.50
C ASN A 77 2.27 -11.45 -5.04
N GLN A 78 2.65 -11.98 -3.88
CA GLN A 78 1.99 -13.16 -3.31
C GLN A 78 0.53 -12.85 -2.97
N VAL A 79 0.24 -11.69 -2.39
CA VAL A 79 -1.14 -11.26 -2.12
C VAL A 79 -1.94 -11.19 -3.42
N LEU A 80 -1.40 -10.58 -4.47
CA LEU A 80 -2.08 -10.45 -5.76
C LEU A 80 -2.28 -11.79 -6.47
N SER A 81 -1.38 -12.75 -6.25
CA SER A 81 -1.53 -14.13 -6.71
C SER A 81 -2.71 -14.83 -6.01
N LEU A 82 -2.88 -14.60 -4.71
CA LEU A 82 -3.97 -15.16 -3.92
C LEU A 82 -5.30 -14.47 -4.20
N ASN A 83 -5.27 -13.15 -4.33
CA ASN A 83 -6.44 -12.31 -4.53
C ASN A 83 -6.12 -11.15 -5.49
N PRO A 84 -6.38 -11.29 -6.79
CA PRO A 84 -6.15 -10.24 -7.78
C PRO A 84 -7.01 -8.97 -7.56
N PHE A 85 -8.01 -9.02 -6.69
CA PHE A 85 -8.86 -7.87 -6.35
C PHE A 85 -8.42 -7.11 -5.10
N ASN A 86 -7.27 -7.46 -4.50
CA ASN A 86 -6.78 -6.77 -3.33
C ASN A 86 -6.24 -5.39 -3.69
N GLU A 87 -7.07 -4.35 -3.52
CA GLU A 87 -6.73 -2.97 -3.87
C GLU A 87 -5.52 -2.45 -3.09
N LYS A 88 -5.43 -2.78 -1.81
CA LYS A 88 -4.31 -2.35 -0.96
C LYS A 88 -2.96 -2.87 -1.47
N ALA A 89 -2.92 -4.10 -1.97
CA ALA A 89 -1.71 -4.68 -2.54
C ALA A 89 -1.21 -3.90 -3.78
N TYR A 90 -2.11 -3.48 -4.67
CA TYR A 90 -1.74 -2.63 -5.80
C TYR A 90 -1.19 -1.29 -5.37
N ILE A 91 -1.82 -0.63 -4.39
CA ILE A 91 -1.37 0.67 -3.89
C ILE A 91 0.01 0.55 -3.24
N LEU A 92 0.22 -0.41 -2.37
CA LEU A 92 1.51 -0.61 -1.70
C LEU A 92 2.62 -0.99 -2.67
N SER A 93 2.33 -1.84 -3.65
CA SER A 93 3.27 -2.20 -4.72
C SER A 93 3.64 -0.98 -5.57
N GLY A 94 2.66 -0.20 -6.00
CA GLY A 94 2.87 1.01 -6.79
C GLY A 94 3.68 2.06 -6.02
N GLU A 95 3.37 2.29 -4.75
CA GLU A 95 4.12 3.20 -3.88
C GLU A 95 5.58 2.77 -3.71
N LEU A 96 5.84 1.46 -3.61
CA LEU A 96 7.18 0.92 -3.50
C LEU A 96 7.99 1.15 -4.78
N TYR A 97 7.42 0.88 -5.95
CA TYR A 97 8.08 1.21 -7.23
C TYR A 97 8.35 2.71 -7.37
N LEU A 98 7.39 3.54 -6.96
CA LEU A 98 7.54 5.00 -7.00
C LEU A 98 8.67 5.47 -6.06
N ALA A 99 8.78 4.92 -4.86
CA ALA A 99 9.85 5.23 -3.93
C ALA A 99 11.24 4.88 -4.50
N ASN A 100 11.31 3.81 -5.28
CA ASN A 100 12.52 3.40 -6.00
C ASN A 100 12.71 4.14 -7.34
N LYS A 101 11.87 5.12 -7.66
CA LYS A 101 11.85 5.88 -8.92
C LYS A 101 11.69 5.02 -10.18
N ASP A 102 11.10 3.85 -10.02
CA ASP A 102 10.73 2.96 -11.13
C ASP A 102 9.31 3.29 -11.63
N PHE A 103 9.22 4.42 -12.33
CA PHE A 103 7.93 4.95 -12.79
C PHE A 103 7.23 4.02 -13.78
N ASP A 104 7.97 3.32 -14.62
CA ASP A 104 7.37 2.42 -15.61
C ASP A 104 6.71 1.21 -14.96
N LYS A 105 7.34 0.62 -13.96
CA LYS A 105 6.73 -0.48 -13.18
C LYS A 105 5.56 0.00 -12.32
N ALA A 106 5.65 1.21 -11.76
CA ALA A 106 4.54 1.81 -11.01
C ALA A 106 3.33 2.04 -11.94
N LEU A 107 3.52 2.54 -13.15
CA LEU A 107 2.45 2.67 -14.14
C LEU A 107 1.85 1.30 -14.49
N ALA A 108 2.68 0.30 -14.74
CA ALA A 108 2.23 -1.05 -15.11
C ALA A 108 1.35 -1.68 -14.02
N ILE A 109 1.69 -1.51 -12.75
CA ILE A 109 0.89 -2.09 -11.65
C ILE A 109 -0.46 -1.38 -11.52
N TYR A 110 -0.54 -0.07 -11.74
CA TYR A 110 -1.81 0.65 -11.74
C TYR A 110 -2.64 0.38 -12.99
N ASP A 111 -2.01 0.16 -14.15
CA ASP A 111 -2.71 -0.31 -15.36
C ASP A 111 -3.38 -1.66 -15.10
N GLU A 112 -2.67 -2.59 -14.49
CA GLU A 112 -3.22 -3.89 -14.10
C GLU A 112 -4.37 -3.74 -13.09
N ALA A 113 -4.22 -2.90 -12.08
CA ALA A 113 -5.27 -2.64 -11.09
C ALA A 113 -6.56 -2.11 -11.75
N ILE A 114 -6.43 -1.21 -12.72
CA ILE A 114 -7.57 -0.63 -13.45
C ILE A 114 -8.20 -1.65 -14.40
N GLU A 115 -7.39 -2.51 -15.03
CA GLU A 115 -7.91 -3.59 -15.87
C GLU A 115 -8.77 -4.57 -15.07
N ILE A 116 -8.32 -4.92 -13.87
CA ILE A 116 -9.06 -5.81 -12.95
C ILE A 116 -10.29 -5.11 -12.35
N ASN A 117 -10.15 -3.85 -11.96
CA ASN A 117 -11.24 -3.05 -11.40
C ASN A 117 -11.31 -1.65 -12.04
N PRO A 118 -12.09 -1.47 -13.11
CA PRO A 118 -12.24 -0.18 -13.79
C PRO A 118 -12.83 0.95 -12.91
N ASN A 119 -13.36 0.63 -11.74
CA ASN A 119 -13.91 1.59 -10.78
C ASN A 119 -12.96 1.90 -9.62
N PHE A 120 -11.71 1.52 -9.72
CA PHE A 120 -10.70 1.77 -8.69
C PHE A 120 -10.19 3.21 -8.74
N ALA A 121 -10.93 4.13 -8.12
CA ALA A 121 -10.67 5.58 -8.15
C ALA A 121 -9.23 5.93 -7.74
N LYS A 122 -8.71 5.30 -6.68
CA LYS A 122 -7.35 5.57 -6.19
C LYS A 122 -6.27 5.16 -7.18
N ALA A 123 -6.48 4.10 -7.94
CA ALA A 123 -5.55 3.68 -8.99
C ALA A 123 -5.44 4.70 -10.12
N TYR A 124 -6.56 5.29 -10.55
CA TYR A 124 -6.55 6.41 -11.50
C TYR A 124 -5.81 7.62 -10.95
N HIS A 125 -6.07 7.98 -9.70
CA HIS A 125 -5.39 9.11 -9.05
C HIS A 125 -3.88 8.90 -9.01
N GLU A 126 -3.40 7.76 -8.54
CA GLU A 126 -1.99 7.46 -8.46
C GLU A 126 -1.33 7.35 -9.84
N ARG A 127 -2.01 6.75 -10.82
CA ARG A 127 -1.52 6.69 -12.19
C ARG A 127 -1.40 8.09 -12.81
N GLY A 128 -2.39 8.93 -12.61
CA GLY A 128 -2.38 10.32 -13.06
C GLY A 128 -1.22 11.11 -12.47
N ARG A 129 -0.94 10.91 -11.18
CA ARG A 129 0.21 11.52 -10.50
C ARG A 129 1.55 11.11 -11.13
N ILE A 130 1.70 9.83 -11.44
CA ILE A 130 2.94 9.32 -12.08
C ILE A 130 3.07 9.85 -13.52
N LYS A 131 1.98 9.89 -14.29
CA LYS A 131 1.97 10.48 -15.64
C LYS A 131 2.43 11.93 -15.60
N LEU A 132 1.97 12.71 -14.63
CA LEU A 132 2.39 14.10 -14.45
C LEU A 132 3.89 14.19 -14.16
N LEU A 133 4.43 13.37 -13.28
CA LEU A 133 5.87 13.30 -13.00
C LEU A 133 6.70 12.94 -14.23
N LYS A 134 6.14 12.15 -15.14
CA LYS A 134 6.78 11.79 -16.44
C LYS A 134 6.56 12.85 -17.53
N GLY A 135 5.84 13.92 -17.28
CA GLY A 135 5.57 14.99 -18.23
C GLY A 135 4.34 14.77 -19.12
N ASP A 136 3.57 13.70 -18.93
CA ASP A 136 2.30 13.45 -19.62
C ASP A 136 1.15 14.18 -18.90
N LYS A 137 1.02 15.48 -19.18
CA LYS A 137 -0.01 16.31 -18.54
C LYS A 137 -1.42 15.94 -18.97
N ASP A 138 -1.63 15.62 -20.23
CA ASP A 138 -2.95 15.31 -20.77
C ASP A 138 -3.46 13.98 -20.18
N GLY A 139 -2.63 12.95 -20.18
CA GLY A 139 -2.94 11.67 -19.54
C GLY A 139 -3.18 11.79 -18.04
N SER A 140 -2.43 12.67 -17.36
CA SER A 140 -2.64 12.97 -15.95
C SER A 140 -4.02 13.60 -15.70
N VAL A 141 -4.40 14.59 -16.50
CA VAL A 141 -5.73 15.24 -16.37
C VAL A 141 -6.86 14.26 -16.60
N GLU A 142 -6.75 13.38 -17.59
CA GLU A 142 -7.76 12.34 -17.84
C GLU A 142 -7.94 11.42 -16.64
N ASP A 143 -6.84 10.93 -16.08
CA ASP A 143 -6.87 10.05 -14.91
C ASP A 143 -7.41 10.76 -13.66
N MET A 144 -7.05 12.02 -13.42
CA MET A 144 -7.58 12.81 -12.31
C MET A 144 -9.07 13.06 -12.43
N LYS A 145 -9.57 13.36 -13.64
CA LYS A 145 -11.01 13.50 -13.91
C LYS A 145 -11.75 12.19 -13.64
N LYS A 146 -11.20 11.07 -14.07
CA LYS A 146 -11.79 9.76 -13.82
C LYS A 146 -11.82 9.41 -12.33
N ALA A 147 -10.76 9.72 -11.60
CA ALA A 147 -10.71 9.53 -10.15
C ALA A 147 -11.79 10.36 -9.42
N ILE A 148 -12.00 11.61 -9.84
CA ILE A 148 -13.03 12.49 -9.28
C ILE A 148 -14.44 11.98 -9.65
N GLU A 149 -14.64 11.54 -10.89
CA GLU A 149 -15.93 10.96 -11.32
C GLU A 149 -16.33 9.76 -10.47
N LEU A 150 -15.36 8.88 -10.15
CA LEU A 150 -15.59 7.67 -9.35
C LEU A 150 -15.71 7.95 -7.84
N ALA A 151 -15.06 9.00 -7.35
CA ALA A 151 -15.04 9.39 -5.94
C ALA A 151 -15.13 10.92 -5.80
N PRO A 152 -16.33 11.53 -6.04
CA PRO A 152 -16.50 12.99 -6.03
C PRO A 152 -16.14 13.65 -4.69
N GLU A 153 -16.29 12.94 -3.58
CA GLU A 153 -15.93 13.40 -2.23
C GLU A 153 -14.44 13.74 -2.08
N ASN A 154 -13.58 13.24 -2.98
CA ASN A 154 -12.14 13.48 -2.97
C ASN A 154 -11.70 14.60 -3.93
N GLU A 155 -12.63 15.29 -4.61
CA GLU A 155 -12.32 16.28 -5.63
C GLU A 155 -11.36 17.38 -5.15
N MET A 156 -11.63 17.95 -3.99
CA MET A 156 -10.79 19.03 -3.44
C MET A 156 -9.36 18.55 -3.14
N ASN A 157 -9.22 17.34 -2.61
CA ASN A 157 -7.94 16.75 -2.28
C ASN A 157 -7.15 16.41 -3.56
N ILE A 158 -7.79 15.79 -4.53
CA ILE A 158 -7.18 15.42 -5.81
C ILE A 158 -6.74 16.66 -6.58
N SER A 159 -7.61 17.66 -6.70
CA SER A 159 -7.32 18.91 -7.40
C SER A 159 -6.19 19.70 -6.72
N GLY A 160 -6.16 19.74 -5.39
CA GLY A 160 -5.09 20.37 -4.63
C GLY A 160 -3.75 19.68 -4.83
N GLN A 161 -3.72 18.36 -4.81
CA GLN A 161 -2.50 17.59 -5.05
C GLN A 161 -2.00 17.77 -6.49
N TYR A 162 -2.89 17.75 -7.49
CA TYR A 162 -2.54 18.00 -8.87
C TYR A 162 -1.83 19.36 -9.04
N ASN A 163 -2.40 20.43 -8.50
CA ASN A 163 -1.80 21.75 -8.56
C ASN A 163 -0.42 21.81 -7.90
N ASN A 164 -0.21 21.11 -6.81
CA ASN A 164 1.09 21.02 -6.16
C ASN A 164 2.11 20.30 -7.04
N TYR A 165 1.76 19.17 -7.64
CA TYR A 165 2.65 18.44 -8.54
C TYR A 165 2.96 19.24 -9.81
N GLU A 166 1.98 19.91 -10.39
CA GLU A 166 2.20 20.79 -11.55
C GLU A 166 3.19 21.92 -11.23
N ASN A 167 3.08 22.54 -10.06
CA ASN A 167 4.00 23.54 -9.62
C ASN A 167 5.42 22.99 -9.37
N MET A 168 5.54 21.79 -8.82
CA MET A 168 6.83 21.13 -8.63
C MET A 168 7.54 20.84 -9.96
N THR A 169 6.79 20.40 -10.98
CA THR A 169 7.37 20.11 -12.30
C THR A 169 7.80 21.36 -13.06
N LYS A 170 7.17 22.52 -12.82
CA LYS A 170 7.56 23.81 -13.41
C LYS A 170 8.87 24.36 -12.84
N ASN A 171 9.27 23.93 -11.66
CA ASN A 171 10.44 24.44 -10.95
C ASN A 171 11.66 23.52 -11.04
N VAL A 172 11.62 22.45 -11.83
CA VAL A 172 12.79 21.62 -12.10
C VAL A 172 13.57 22.28 -13.25
N PRO A 173 14.79 22.79 -13.00
CA PRO A 173 15.64 23.27 -14.09
C PRO A 173 16.04 22.09 -14.96
N PHE A 174 15.85 22.22 -16.25
CA PHE A 174 16.32 21.28 -17.26
C PHE A 174 17.84 21.23 -17.31
#